data_4302ddd828724a5f27e7e27882cc7f6d
#
_entry.id   4302ddd828724a5f27e7e27882cc7f6d
#
_cell.length_a   1.000
_cell.length_b   1.000
_cell.length_c   1.000
_cell.angle_alpha   90.00
_cell.angle_beta   90.00
_cell.angle_gamma   90.00
#
_symmetry.space_group_name_H-M   'P 1'
#
loop_
_entity.id
_entity.type
_entity.pdbx_description
1 polymer ?
#
loop_
_entity_poly.entity_id
_entity_poly.type
_entity_poly.pdbx_seq_one_letter_code
_entity_poly.pdbx_strand_id
1 'polypeptide(L)'
;MIRLVFFDPADYFFGINRTMKLQHLIIASAALGLGGQAQAQTEIQWWHSMGGGLGDWVNDLAREFNASQKDYKIMPSFKGSYDESMTAAVAAFRAGNAPHILQVFEVGTATMMASKGAIQPVGEVMKLAGVKFDPGAYVPAVAGYYTAPNGQMLSMPFNSSTTVFHYNKDAFKAAGMDPNKPPTTWPEVVLAAAKLKASGSKCPFTTSWISWTQLESFSAWHNVEFATKNNGFGGLDTRLAFNTPLHLRHIENLANMSKQGLLVYKGRANTADATFVSGECAMMTGSSGLYANVKKNAKFAAGITALPYYPDVPGAPQNTVIGGASLWVMSGKKTPEYKGVALFFNYLAQAEVASESHKRTGYLPVTKAAFALTEKSGFYKLNPGTDVAVTQMIRKTTDKSRGIRLGNFVQVRTIIDEEMEQILGGKKTAKEGLDAAVLRGNEQLERFQKANKV
;
A
#
# COMPACT_ATOMS: atom_id res chain seq x y z
N MET A 1 -59.88 -6.14 16.46
CA MET A 1 -60.96 -6.10 17.51
C MET A 1 -60.30 -6.06 18.86
N ILE A 2 -60.62 -4.98 19.65
CA ILE A 2 -60.47 -4.86 21.12
C ILE A 2 -59.01 -4.49 21.56
N ARG A 3 -58.79 -3.45 22.35
CA ARG A 3 -59.43 -2.15 22.72
C ARG A 3 -58.37 -1.41 23.53
N LEU A 4 -58.17 -0.14 23.20
CA LEU A 4 -57.46 0.86 24.00
C LEU A 4 -58.11 0.98 25.41
N VAL A 5 -57.27 1.23 26.45
CA VAL A 5 -57.71 1.94 27.65
C VAL A 5 -56.65 2.99 27.99
N PHE A 6 -57.11 4.26 27.87
CA PHE A 6 -56.49 5.46 28.45
C PHE A 6 -56.90 5.54 29.93
N PHE A 7 -56.00 6.06 30.76
CA PHE A 7 -56.36 6.77 31.99
C PHE A 7 -55.41 7.94 32.21
N ASP A 8 -55.99 9.12 32.29
CA ASP A 8 -55.47 10.42 32.70
C ASP A 8 -56.29 10.84 33.93
N PRO A 9 -56.05 12.02 34.52
CA PRO A 9 -55.16 12.33 35.62
C PRO A 9 -55.91 12.86 36.87
N ALA A 10 -55.14 13.44 37.79
CA ALA A 10 -55.48 14.51 38.73
C ALA A 10 -56.03 14.18 40.10
N ASP A 11 -55.49 14.97 41.02
CA ASP A 11 -55.99 15.43 42.30
C ASP A 11 -55.88 14.54 43.53
N TYR A 12 -55.02 15.03 44.45
CA TYR A 12 -55.53 15.43 45.78
C TYR A 12 -54.55 16.33 46.53
N PHE A 13 -54.98 17.59 46.77
CA PHE A 13 -54.44 18.59 47.70
C PHE A 13 -54.79 18.21 49.13
N PHE A 14 -53.94 18.57 50.08
CA PHE A 14 -54.12 19.08 51.48
C PHE A 14 -52.82 18.79 52.24
N GLY A 15 -51.97 19.64 52.69
CA GLY A 15 -52.04 20.83 53.48
C GLY A 15 -51.94 20.47 54.98
N ILE A 16 -50.84 20.79 55.62
CA ILE A 16 -50.79 21.35 56.98
C ILE A 16 -49.42 21.87 57.33
N ASN A 17 -49.37 23.16 57.66
CA ASN A 17 -48.29 23.92 58.27
C ASN A 17 -47.87 23.36 59.63
N ARG A 18 -46.55 23.39 59.93
CA ARG A 18 -46.08 23.82 61.25
C ARG A 18 -44.63 24.24 61.21
N THR A 19 -44.40 25.52 61.44
CA THR A 19 -43.19 26.23 61.80
C THR A 19 -42.51 25.62 63.03
N MET A 20 -41.22 25.39 62.96
CA MET A 20 -40.28 25.48 64.05
C MET A 20 -38.94 26.00 63.69
N LYS A 21 -38.44 26.88 64.53
CA LYS A 21 -37.32 27.84 64.39
C LYS A 21 -35.91 27.18 64.34
N LEU A 22 -35.08 27.78 63.52
CA LEU A 22 -33.67 28.14 63.68
C LEU A 22 -32.85 27.45 64.79
N GLN A 23 -31.75 26.78 64.38
CA GLN A 23 -30.44 27.18 64.86
C GLN A 23 -29.32 26.60 63.99
N HIS A 24 -28.43 27.43 63.64
CA HIS A 24 -27.18 27.38 62.92
C HIS A 24 -26.33 26.13 63.13
N LEU A 25 -25.86 25.51 62.02
CA LEU A 25 -24.48 25.05 61.93
C LEU A 25 -24.06 25.07 60.46
N ILE A 26 -23.36 26.15 60.09
CA ILE A 26 -22.63 26.25 58.84
C ILE A 26 -21.36 25.40 58.99
N ILE A 27 -21.38 24.17 58.50
CA ILE A 27 -20.15 23.42 58.17
C ILE A 27 -19.88 23.65 56.69
N ALA A 28 -19.05 24.61 56.39
CA ALA A 28 -18.48 24.82 55.12
C ALA A 28 -17.51 23.65 54.81
N SER A 29 -18.01 22.59 54.25
CA SER A 29 -17.22 21.55 53.63
C SER A 29 -16.74 22.13 52.28
N ALA A 30 -15.60 22.80 52.26
CA ALA A 30 -14.81 23.06 51.07
C ALA A 30 -14.28 21.73 50.58
N ALA A 31 -15.10 20.96 49.86
CA ALA A 31 -14.64 19.92 48.98
C ALA A 31 -13.95 20.62 47.82
N LEU A 32 -12.63 20.85 47.98
CA LEU A 32 -11.74 21.07 46.85
C LEU A 32 -11.87 19.88 45.89
N GLY A 33 -12.82 20.00 45.02
CA GLY A 33 -12.91 19.16 43.82
C GLY A 33 -11.67 19.40 42.98
N LEU A 34 -10.63 18.62 43.22
CA LEU A 34 -9.59 18.35 42.22
C LEU A 34 -10.27 17.55 41.11
N GLY A 35 -11.17 18.22 40.41
CA GLY A 35 -11.60 17.81 39.09
C GLY A 35 -10.39 17.95 38.17
N GLY A 36 -9.55 16.92 38.12
CA GLY A 36 -8.61 16.77 37.05
C GLY A 36 -9.44 16.88 35.76
N GLN A 37 -9.31 18.02 35.06
CA GLN A 37 -9.82 18.13 33.71
C GLN A 37 -9.17 16.98 32.95
N ALA A 38 -9.91 15.90 32.68
CA ALA A 38 -9.48 14.91 31.72
C ALA A 38 -9.33 15.68 30.41
N GLN A 39 -8.09 16.06 30.12
CA GLN A 39 -7.76 16.78 28.89
C GLN A 39 -8.17 15.83 27.76
N ALA A 40 -9.15 16.23 26.98
CA ALA A 40 -9.62 15.41 25.85
C ALA A 40 -8.42 15.12 24.94
N GLN A 41 -8.21 13.84 24.62
CA GLN A 41 -7.14 13.43 23.72
C GLN A 41 -7.25 14.19 22.39
N THR A 42 -6.13 14.64 21.85
CA THR A 42 -6.10 15.22 20.49
C THR A 42 -6.30 14.13 19.47
N GLU A 43 -7.41 14.17 18.73
CA GLU A 43 -7.73 13.16 17.70
C GLU A 43 -6.98 13.44 16.41
N ILE A 44 -6.34 12.40 15.87
CA ILE A 44 -5.54 12.42 14.63
C ILE A 44 -6.21 11.51 13.60
N GLN A 45 -6.82 12.08 12.58
CA GLN A 45 -7.46 11.36 11.49
C GLN A 45 -6.40 10.75 10.56
N TRP A 46 -6.47 9.46 10.36
CA TRP A 46 -5.62 8.71 9.43
C TRP A 46 -6.46 8.00 8.37
N TRP A 47 -6.37 8.47 7.11
CA TRP A 47 -7.05 7.83 5.99
C TRP A 47 -6.14 6.80 5.33
N HIS A 48 -6.68 5.61 5.10
CA HIS A 48 -5.94 4.48 4.56
C HIS A 48 -6.79 3.61 3.61
N SER A 49 -6.12 2.75 2.83
CA SER A 49 -6.71 1.84 1.84
C SER A 49 -6.44 0.36 2.15
N MET A 50 -6.20 0.03 3.40
CA MET A 50 -5.89 -1.33 3.83
C MET A 50 -7.16 -2.08 4.19
N GLY A 51 -7.43 -3.20 3.49
CA GLY A 51 -8.55 -4.09 3.75
C GLY A 51 -8.12 -5.47 4.25
N GLY A 52 -9.07 -6.28 4.72
CA GLY A 52 -8.81 -7.64 5.19
C GLY A 52 -7.77 -7.73 6.30
N GLY A 53 -6.81 -8.64 6.21
CA GLY A 53 -5.74 -8.79 7.20
C GLY A 53 -4.83 -7.57 7.33
N LEU A 54 -4.70 -6.77 6.26
CA LEU A 54 -3.96 -5.50 6.31
C LEU A 54 -4.74 -4.41 7.04
N GLY A 55 -6.08 -4.41 6.94
CA GLY A 55 -6.95 -3.53 7.71
C GLY A 55 -6.88 -3.83 9.20
N ASP A 56 -6.88 -5.11 9.58
CA ASP A 56 -6.68 -5.52 10.98
C ASP A 56 -5.33 -5.01 11.52
N TRP A 57 -4.26 -5.14 10.74
CA TRP A 57 -2.93 -4.63 11.10
C TRP A 57 -2.92 -3.12 11.34
N VAL A 58 -3.54 -2.32 10.46
CA VAL A 58 -3.63 -0.85 10.61
C VAL A 58 -4.39 -0.48 11.88
N ASN A 59 -5.53 -1.15 12.14
CA ASN A 59 -6.32 -0.91 13.35
C ASN A 59 -5.55 -1.29 14.62
N ASP A 60 -4.76 -2.36 14.58
CA ASP A 60 -3.93 -2.79 15.71
C ASP A 60 -2.82 -1.79 16.00
N LEU A 61 -2.11 -1.28 14.99
CA LEU A 61 -1.10 -0.23 15.16
C LEU A 61 -1.68 1.03 15.85
N ALA A 62 -2.86 1.46 15.40
CA ALA A 62 -3.55 2.60 16.02
C ALA A 62 -3.95 2.29 17.46
N ARG A 63 -4.52 1.11 17.73
CA ARG A 63 -4.94 0.68 19.07
C ARG A 63 -3.76 0.62 20.04
N GLU A 64 -2.64 0.03 19.63
CA GLU A 64 -1.43 -0.12 20.44
C GLU A 64 -0.80 1.23 20.75
N PHE A 65 -0.68 2.12 19.76
CA PHE A 65 -0.23 3.49 20.00
C PHE A 65 -1.15 4.22 20.97
N ASN A 66 -2.47 4.15 20.76
CA ASN A 66 -3.46 4.81 21.61
C ASN A 66 -3.41 4.29 23.06
N ALA A 67 -3.09 3.01 23.27
CA ALA A 67 -2.93 2.42 24.58
C ALA A 67 -1.61 2.81 25.29
N SER A 68 -0.58 3.18 24.54
CA SER A 68 0.75 3.48 25.06
C SER A 68 0.89 4.88 25.67
N GLN A 69 -0.05 5.79 25.42
CA GLN A 69 -0.03 7.18 25.89
C GLN A 69 -1.46 7.73 26.02
N LYS A 70 -1.63 8.94 26.61
CA LYS A 70 -2.97 9.52 26.94
C LYS A 70 -3.27 10.84 26.22
N ASP A 71 -2.32 11.40 25.47
CA ASP A 71 -2.44 12.76 24.93
C ASP A 71 -3.08 12.76 23.53
N TYR A 72 -2.88 11.69 22.74
CA TYR A 72 -3.29 11.60 21.35
C TYR A 72 -4.08 10.33 21.08
N LYS A 73 -4.99 10.41 20.10
CA LYS A 73 -5.79 9.27 19.65
C LYS A 73 -5.76 9.18 18.12
N ILE A 74 -5.11 8.16 17.59
CA ILE A 74 -5.14 7.88 16.16
C ILE A 74 -6.49 7.27 15.80
N MET A 75 -7.14 7.85 14.79
CA MET A 75 -8.44 7.45 14.25
C MET A 75 -8.27 6.96 12.81
N PRO A 76 -7.97 5.66 12.60
CA PRO A 76 -7.87 5.12 11.24
C PRO A 76 -9.25 5.07 10.58
N SER A 77 -9.29 5.41 9.28
CA SER A 77 -10.50 5.40 8.47
C SER A 77 -10.20 4.79 7.11
N PHE A 78 -10.79 3.64 6.82
CA PHE A 78 -10.70 3.01 5.51
C PHE A 78 -11.45 3.84 4.47
N LYS A 79 -10.82 4.15 3.34
CA LYS A 79 -11.35 5.00 2.27
C LYS A 79 -11.44 4.30 0.90
N GLY A 80 -11.62 2.99 0.91
CA GLY A 80 -11.67 2.20 -0.32
C GLY A 80 -10.29 1.93 -0.92
N SER A 81 -10.22 1.82 -2.23
CA SER A 81 -8.96 1.67 -2.98
C SER A 81 -8.06 2.90 -2.82
N TYR A 82 -6.80 2.78 -3.23
CA TYR A 82 -5.87 3.91 -3.24
C TYR A 82 -6.37 5.08 -4.09
N ASP A 83 -6.96 4.79 -5.26
CA ASP A 83 -7.49 5.80 -6.18
C ASP A 83 -8.71 6.53 -5.59
N GLU A 84 -9.63 5.79 -4.96
CA GLU A 84 -10.78 6.34 -4.25
C GLU A 84 -10.34 7.23 -3.08
N SER A 85 -9.40 6.74 -2.26
CA SER A 85 -8.85 7.49 -1.13
C SER A 85 -8.15 8.77 -1.57
N MET A 86 -7.35 8.73 -2.64
CA MET A 86 -6.65 9.90 -3.17
C MET A 86 -7.63 10.92 -3.75
N THR A 87 -8.66 10.47 -4.47
CA THR A 87 -9.73 11.32 -5.01
C THR A 87 -10.51 12.01 -3.89
N ALA A 88 -10.90 11.24 -2.86
CA ALA A 88 -11.58 11.78 -1.68
C ALA A 88 -10.70 12.80 -0.93
N ALA A 89 -9.40 12.54 -0.82
CA ALA A 89 -8.47 13.45 -0.15
C ALA A 89 -8.31 14.78 -0.89
N VAL A 90 -8.27 14.78 -2.23
CA VAL A 90 -8.24 16.01 -3.04
C VAL A 90 -9.50 16.85 -2.80
N ALA A 91 -10.67 16.22 -2.79
CA ALA A 91 -11.94 16.89 -2.52
C ALA A 91 -11.97 17.46 -1.09
N ALA A 92 -11.56 16.67 -0.09
CA ALA A 92 -11.51 17.08 1.30
C ALA A 92 -10.52 18.23 1.55
N PHE A 93 -9.35 18.20 0.88
CA PHE A 93 -8.38 19.29 0.97
C PHE A 93 -8.96 20.61 0.46
N ARG A 94 -9.63 20.59 -0.70
CA ARG A 94 -10.30 21.77 -1.27
C ARG A 94 -11.40 22.32 -0.36
N ALA A 95 -12.07 21.44 0.38
CA ALA A 95 -13.11 21.79 1.34
C ALA A 95 -12.57 22.19 2.74
N GLY A 96 -11.25 22.18 2.95
CA GLY A 96 -10.64 22.46 4.26
C GLY A 96 -10.76 21.32 5.29
N ASN A 97 -11.18 20.13 4.87
CA ASN A 97 -11.47 18.97 5.73
C ASN A 97 -10.52 17.77 5.49
N ALA A 98 -9.31 18.02 4.99
CA ALA A 98 -8.32 16.95 4.78
C ALA A 98 -8.00 16.22 6.10
N PRO A 99 -7.66 14.92 6.08
CA PRO A 99 -7.17 14.21 7.26
C PRO A 99 -5.84 14.80 7.74
N HIS A 100 -5.34 14.35 8.89
CA HIS A 100 -3.99 14.67 9.36
C HIS A 100 -2.95 13.85 8.62
N ILE A 101 -3.25 12.57 8.43
CA ILE A 101 -2.39 11.58 7.77
C ILE A 101 -3.17 10.98 6.61
N LEU A 102 -2.56 11.01 5.42
CA LEU A 102 -3.07 10.37 4.21
C LEU A 102 -2.09 9.30 3.75
N GLN A 103 -2.56 8.06 3.62
CA GLN A 103 -1.81 7.01 2.95
C GLN A 103 -1.94 7.17 1.45
N VAL A 104 -0.80 7.35 0.76
CA VAL A 104 -0.75 7.48 -0.70
C VAL A 104 0.18 6.43 -1.27
N PHE A 105 -0.32 5.67 -2.25
CA PHE A 105 0.48 4.66 -2.95
C PHE A 105 1.57 5.30 -3.81
N GLU A 106 2.57 4.51 -4.18
CA GLU A 106 3.82 5.01 -4.79
C GLU A 106 3.58 5.85 -6.06
N VAL A 107 2.60 5.51 -6.89
CA VAL A 107 2.30 6.28 -8.12
C VAL A 107 1.73 7.66 -7.85
N GLY A 108 1.19 7.90 -6.67
CA GLY A 108 0.73 9.22 -6.24
C GLY A 108 1.85 10.17 -5.84
N THR A 109 3.08 9.66 -5.63
CA THR A 109 4.19 10.40 -5.04
C THR A 109 4.53 11.70 -5.79
N ALA A 110 4.72 11.66 -7.11
CA ALA A 110 5.07 12.85 -7.88
C ALA A 110 3.95 13.91 -7.85
N THR A 111 2.68 13.47 -7.86
CA THR A 111 1.53 14.35 -7.73
C THR A 111 1.49 15.02 -6.36
N MET A 112 1.75 14.27 -5.29
CA MET A 112 1.84 14.83 -3.93
C MET A 112 3.00 15.81 -3.79
N MET A 113 4.17 15.49 -4.35
CA MET A 113 5.34 16.38 -4.38
C MET A 113 5.06 17.70 -5.10
N ALA A 114 4.25 17.67 -6.16
CA ALA A 114 3.84 18.85 -6.93
C ALA A 114 2.71 19.66 -6.26
N SER A 115 2.03 19.11 -5.27
CA SER A 115 0.87 19.73 -4.59
C SER A 115 1.32 20.82 -3.62
N LYS A 116 1.66 22.00 -4.17
CA LYS A 116 2.17 23.15 -3.38
C LYS A 116 1.20 23.53 -2.26
N GLY A 117 1.70 23.62 -1.04
CA GLY A 117 0.94 24.03 0.13
C GLY A 117 -0.03 22.98 0.70
N ALA A 118 -0.17 21.79 0.07
CA ALA A 118 -1.09 20.76 0.54
C ALA A 118 -0.47 19.82 1.59
N ILE A 119 0.85 19.76 1.67
CA ILE A 119 1.56 18.81 2.53
C ILE A 119 2.55 19.53 3.44
N GLN A 120 2.85 18.89 4.57
CA GLN A 120 3.97 19.21 5.43
C GLN A 120 5.04 18.12 5.29
N PRO A 121 6.30 18.46 4.97
CA PRO A 121 7.37 17.48 4.94
C PRO A 121 7.53 16.76 6.27
N VAL A 122 7.68 15.43 6.22
CA VAL A 122 7.75 14.62 7.44
C VAL A 122 8.86 15.08 8.39
N GLY A 123 10.03 15.46 7.87
CA GLY A 123 11.14 15.94 8.69
C GLY A 123 10.81 17.22 9.48
N GLU A 124 10.03 18.13 8.89
CA GLU A 124 9.58 19.36 9.56
C GLU A 124 8.58 19.06 10.69
N VAL A 125 7.66 18.13 10.43
CA VAL A 125 6.68 17.69 11.43
C VAL A 125 7.38 17.00 12.61
N MET A 126 8.36 16.16 12.36
CA MET A 126 9.16 15.51 13.41
C MET A 126 9.95 16.53 14.24
N LYS A 127 10.58 17.49 13.57
CA LYS A 127 11.32 18.60 14.23
C LYS A 127 10.40 19.44 15.12
N LEU A 128 9.20 19.77 14.65
CA LEU A 128 8.20 20.55 15.42
C LEU A 128 7.82 19.85 16.73
N ALA A 129 7.84 18.54 16.76
CA ALA A 129 7.55 17.73 17.95
C ALA A 129 8.80 17.46 18.82
N GLY A 130 9.98 17.91 18.42
CA GLY A 130 11.23 17.59 19.09
C GLY A 130 11.67 16.13 18.92
N VAL A 131 11.12 15.42 17.92
CA VAL A 131 11.45 14.03 17.63
C VAL A 131 12.61 13.97 16.65
N LYS A 132 13.63 13.17 16.99
CA LYS A 132 14.76 12.92 16.09
C LYS A 132 14.30 12.12 14.90
N PHE A 133 14.55 12.63 13.71
CA PHE A 133 14.23 11.96 12.45
C PHE A 133 15.52 11.76 11.63
N ASP A 134 15.83 10.52 11.28
CA ASP A 134 16.98 10.16 10.46
C ASP A 134 16.54 9.42 9.20
N PRO A 135 16.48 10.09 8.04
CA PRO A 135 16.20 9.44 6.76
C PRO A 135 17.18 8.31 6.41
N GLY A 136 18.42 8.36 6.91
CA GLY A 136 19.44 7.33 6.72
C GLY A 136 19.16 6.02 7.44
N ALA A 137 18.24 5.99 8.40
CA ALA A 137 17.78 4.78 9.08
C ALA A 137 16.91 3.88 8.18
N TYR A 138 16.32 4.44 7.13
CA TYR A 138 15.45 3.72 6.21
C TYR A 138 16.25 2.98 5.13
N VAL A 139 15.61 1.97 4.53
CA VAL A 139 16.16 1.25 3.38
C VAL A 139 16.34 2.24 2.22
N PRO A 140 17.54 2.36 1.61
CA PRO A 140 17.84 3.41 0.66
C PRO A 140 16.89 3.50 -0.55
N ALA A 141 16.48 2.34 -1.11
CA ALA A 141 15.53 2.30 -2.24
C ALA A 141 14.16 2.87 -1.85
N VAL A 142 13.72 2.68 -0.61
CA VAL A 142 12.44 3.21 -0.10
C VAL A 142 12.58 4.71 0.23
N ALA A 143 13.62 5.08 0.99
CA ALA A 143 13.88 6.47 1.35
C ALA A 143 14.05 7.37 0.13
N GLY A 144 14.88 6.95 -0.83
CA GLY A 144 15.18 7.70 -2.04
C GLY A 144 13.96 7.94 -2.93
N TYR A 145 12.99 7.04 -2.89
CA TYR A 145 11.77 7.21 -3.65
C TYR A 145 10.91 8.39 -3.14
N TYR A 146 10.83 8.58 -1.83
CA TYR A 146 10.02 9.63 -1.19
C TYR A 146 10.81 10.91 -0.88
N THR A 147 12.05 10.99 -1.34
CA THR A 147 12.93 12.15 -1.15
C THR A 147 12.86 13.08 -2.37
N ALA A 148 12.63 14.36 -2.13
CA ALA A 148 12.64 15.40 -3.16
C ALA A 148 14.07 15.65 -3.70
N PRO A 149 14.23 16.34 -4.87
CA PRO A 149 15.56 16.63 -5.43
C PRO A 149 16.48 17.45 -4.50
N ASN A 150 15.92 18.23 -3.58
CA ASN A 150 16.66 19.00 -2.57
C ASN A 150 17.14 18.13 -1.37
N GLY A 151 16.94 16.81 -1.42
CA GLY A 151 17.34 15.89 -0.34
C GLY A 151 16.35 15.78 0.82
N GLN A 152 15.22 16.50 0.79
CA GLN A 152 14.21 16.45 1.85
C GLN A 152 13.27 15.27 1.64
N MET A 153 13.17 14.37 2.63
CA MET A 153 12.13 13.34 2.67
C MET A 153 10.77 13.98 2.97
N LEU A 154 9.78 13.76 2.10
CA LEU A 154 8.48 14.43 2.19
C LEU A 154 7.41 13.61 2.89
N SER A 155 7.49 12.29 2.84
CA SER A 155 6.52 11.39 3.48
C SER A 155 7.20 10.30 4.27
N MET A 156 6.48 9.72 5.22
CA MET A 156 6.94 8.62 6.06
C MET A 156 6.78 7.30 5.29
N PRO A 157 7.87 6.54 5.02
CA PRO A 157 7.73 5.17 4.51
C PRO A 157 6.88 4.32 5.44
N PHE A 158 5.95 3.55 4.88
CA PHE A 158 5.02 2.77 5.70
C PHE A 158 4.90 1.32 5.20
N ASN A 159 4.04 1.07 4.24
CA ASN A 159 3.76 -0.27 3.73
C ASN A 159 4.38 -0.48 2.35
N SER A 160 5.69 -0.33 2.27
CA SER A 160 6.42 -0.62 1.03
C SER A 160 6.39 -2.11 0.71
N SER A 161 6.08 -2.45 -0.53
CA SER A 161 6.09 -3.81 -1.05
C SER A 161 6.98 -3.91 -2.27
N THR A 162 7.15 -5.11 -2.77
CA THR A 162 7.63 -5.36 -4.13
C THR A 162 6.86 -6.51 -4.75
N THR A 163 6.96 -6.65 -6.06
CA THR A 163 6.33 -7.76 -6.77
C THR A 163 7.07 -9.06 -6.50
N VAL A 164 6.30 -10.13 -6.26
CA VAL A 164 6.80 -11.48 -6.09
C VAL A 164 5.94 -12.47 -6.86
N PHE A 165 6.38 -13.71 -6.97
CA PHE A 165 5.62 -14.80 -7.55
C PHE A 165 5.08 -15.71 -6.45
N HIS A 166 3.76 -15.78 -6.34
CA HIS A 166 3.04 -16.68 -5.43
C HIS A 166 2.61 -17.95 -6.14
N TYR A 167 2.66 -19.09 -5.46
CA TYR A 167 2.19 -20.35 -6.01
C TYR A 167 1.58 -21.28 -4.97
N ASN A 168 0.65 -22.09 -5.39
CA ASN A 168 -0.04 -23.10 -4.59
C ASN A 168 0.74 -24.42 -4.68
N LYS A 169 1.43 -24.81 -3.60
CA LYS A 169 2.25 -26.02 -3.52
C LYS A 169 1.42 -27.29 -3.65
N ASP A 170 0.19 -27.30 -3.15
CA ASP A 170 -0.70 -28.45 -3.23
C ASP A 170 -1.20 -28.65 -4.67
N ALA A 171 -1.50 -27.55 -5.40
CA ALA A 171 -1.82 -27.61 -6.81
C ALA A 171 -0.64 -28.12 -7.65
N PHE A 172 0.60 -27.71 -7.32
CA PHE A 172 1.80 -28.21 -7.99
C PHE A 172 1.93 -29.73 -7.79
N LYS A 173 1.81 -30.19 -6.56
CA LYS A 173 1.85 -31.62 -6.24
C LYS A 173 0.77 -32.41 -6.97
N ALA A 174 -0.47 -31.89 -7.01
CA ALA A 174 -1.57 -32.51 -7.74
C ALA A 174 -1.31 -32.61 -9.25
N ALA A 175 -0.58 -31.62 -9.81
CA ALA A 175 -0.18 -31.61 -11.23
C ALA A 175 1.13 -32.40 -11.51
N GLY A 176 1.64 -33.18 -10.56
CA GLY A 176 2.87 -33.97 -10.70
C GLY A 176 4.14 -33.14 -10.76
N MET A 177 4.11 -31.90 -10.22
CA MET A 177 5.27 -31.03 -10.13
C MET A 177 5.86 -31.03 -8.70
N ASP A 178 7.17 -30.77 -8.58
CA ASP A 178 7.81 -30.62 -7.28
C ASP A 178 7.35 -29.28 -6.63
N PRO A 179 6.66 -29.34 -5.47
CA PRO A 179 6.16 -28.15 -4.78
C PRO A 179 7.25 -27.23 -4.24
N ASN A 180 8.51 -27.68 -4.24
CA ASN A 180 9.67 -26.91 -3.76
C ASN A 180 10.54 -26.37 -4.90
N LYS A 181 10.14 -26.59 -6.15
CA LYS A 181 10.80 -26.10 -7.37
C LYS A 181 9.85 -25.24 -8.21
N PRO A 182 9.51 -24.02 -7.74
CA PRO A 182 8.68 -23.11 -8.52
C PRO A 182 9.41 -22.64 -9.79
N PRO A 183 8.66 -22.22 -10.83
CA PRO A 183 9.25 -21.65 -12.04
C PRO A 183 10.01 -20.37 -11.71
N THR A 184 11.18 -20.19 -12.31
CA THR A 184 12.06 -19.03 -12.17
C THR A 184 12.15 -18.19 -13.45
N THR A 185 11.77 -18.78 -14.58
CA THR A 185 11.80 -18.13 -15.89
C THR A 185 10.42 -18.10 -16.53
N TRP A 186 10.18 -17.15 -17.43
CA TRP A 186 8.89 -17.07 -18.16
C TRP A 186 8.58 -18.34 -18.97
N PRO A 187 9.55 -18.98 -19.68
CA PRO A 187 9.29 -20.27 -20.30
C PRO A 187 8.84 -21.36 -19.31
N GLU A 188 9.45 -21.41 -18.11
CA GLU A 188 9.02 -22.37 -17.07
C GLU A 188 7.62 -22.06 -16.54
N VAL A 189 7.24 -20.77 -16.42
CA VAL A 189 5.86 -20.38 -16.04
C VAL A 189 4.85 -20.90 -17.05
N VAL A 190 5.13 -20.79 -18.35
CA VAL A 190 4.26 -21.32 -19.41
C VAL A 190 4.11 -22.83 -19.29
N LEU A 191 5.22 -23.56 -19.07
CA LEU A 191 5.19 -25.01 -18.90
C LEU A 191 4.43 -25.43 -17.64
N ALA A 192 4.64 -24.75 -16.53
CA ALA A 192 3.93 -24.99 -15.27
C ALA A 192 2.43 -24.74 -15.42
N ALA A 193 2.05 -23.64 -16.08
CA ALA A 193 0.66 -23.31 -16.35
C ALA A 193 -0.02 -24.35 -17.24
N ALA A 194 0.67 -24.87 -18.25
CA ALA A 194 0.16 -25.93 -19.10
C ALA A 194 -0.09 -27.24 -18.31
N LYS A 195 0.82 -27.63 -17.42
CA LYS A 195 0.65 -28.81 -16.55
C LYS A 195 -0.52 -28.62 -15.57
N LEU A 196 -0.63 -27.45 -14.95
CA LEU A 196 -1.75 -27.12 -14.07
C LEU A 196 -3.09 -27.18 -14.81
N LYS A 197 -3.15 -26.64 -16.03
CA LYS A 197 -4.35 -26.74 -16.88
C LYS A 197 -4.70 -28.18 -17.21
N ALA A 198 -3.72 -28.98 -17.60
CA ALA A 198 -3.89 -30.39 -17.90
C ALA A 198 -4.37 -31.19 -16.68
N SER A 199 -4.01 -30.81 -15.46
CA SER A 199 -4.50 -31.39 -14.22
C SER A 199 -5.88 -30.87 -13.77
N GLY A 200 -6.54 -30.04 -14.57
CA GLY A 200 -7.89 -29.54 -14.31
C GLY A 200 -7.98 -28.14 -13.69
N SER A 201 -6.85 -27.42 -13.51
CA SER A 201 -6.90 -26.04 -13.05
C SER A 201 -7.61 -25.13 -14.05
N LYS A 202 -8.64 -24.42 -13.62
CA LYS A 202 -9.36 -23.43 -14.43
C LYS A 202 -8.66 -22.06 -14.46
N CYS A 203 -7.74 -21.81 -13.53
CA CYS A 203 -6.93 -20.62 -13.46
C CYS A 203 -5.48 -21.02 -13.11
N PRO A 204 -4.69 -21.50 -14.10
CA PRO A 204 -3.30 -21.90 -13.85
C PRO A 204 -2.41 -20.75 -13.38
N PHE A 205 -2.56 -19.58 -14.01
CA PHE A 205 -1.82 -18.36 -13.68
C PHE A 205 -2.72 -17.13 -13.76
N THR A 206 -2.51 -16.17 -12.85
CA THR A 206 -3.12 -14.84 -12.87
C THR A 206 -2.09 -13.78 -12.47
N THR A 207 -2.49 -12.51 -12.53
CA THR A 207 -1.67 -11.37 -12.12
C THR A 207 -2.55 -10.30 -11.48
N SER A 208 -2.13 -9.72 -10.39
CA SER A 208 -2.70 -8.48 -9.85
C SER A 208 -1.82 -7.29 -10.19
N TRP A 209 -2.38 -6.08 -10.18
CA TRP A 209 -1.64 -4.85 -10.49
C TRP A 209 -0.87 -4.95 -11.80
N ILE A 210 -1.55 -5.31 -12.89
CA ILE A 210 -0.93 -5.75 -14.16
C ILE A 210 0.11 -4.75 -14.71
N SER A 211 -0.14 -3.44 -14.63
CA SER A 211 0.85 -2.41 -15.00
C SER A 211 2.12 -2.56 -14.16
N TRP A 212 1.97 -2.62 -12.83
CA TRP A 212 3.09 -2.68 -11.89
C TRP A 212 3.88 -3.98 -11.97
N THR A 213 3.19 -5.13 -12.11
CA THR A 213 3.83 -6.45 -12.15
C THR A 213 4.44 -6.77 -13.52
N GLN A 214 3.72 -6.47 -14.61
CA GLN A 214 4.05 -6.96 -15.95
C GLN A 214 4.76 -5.92 -16.84
N LEU A 215 4.81 -4.65 -16.44
CA LEU A 215 5.53 -3.62 -17.17
C LEU A 215 6.56 -2.91 -16.29
N GLU A 216 6.17 -2.34 -15.16
CA GLU A 216 7.06 -1.53 -14.33
C GLU A 216 8.15 -2.37 -13.64
N SER A 217 7.75 -3.41 -12.89
CA SER A 217 8.70 -4.33 -12.26
C SER A 217 9.42 -5.20 -13.28
N PHE A 218 8.73 -5.58 -14.37
CA PHE A 218 9.35 -6.27 -15.50
C PHE A 218 10.49 -5.45 -16.11
N SER A 219 10.28 -4.16 -16.35
CA SER A 219 11.31 -3.26 -16.90
C SER A 219 12.53 -3.21 -15.98
N ALA A 220 12.32 -2.98 -14.69
CA ALA A 220 13.40 -2.93 -13.71
C ALA A 220 14.13 -4.27 -13.60
N TRP A 221 13.39 -5.37 -13.52
CA TRP A 221 13.92 -6.74 -13.39
C TRP A 221 14.80 -7.16 -14.57
N HIS A 222 14.48 -6.64 -15.77
CA HIS A 222 15.25 -6.85 -17.00
C HIS A 222 16.19 -5.70 -17.35
N ASN A 223 16.33 -4.71 -16.45
CA ASN A 223 17.20 -3.55 -16.63
C ASN A 223 16.95 -2.77 -17.94
N VAL A 224 15.67 -2.60 -18.29
CA VAL A 224 15.22 -1.76 -19.41
C VAL A 224 14.44 -0.56 -18.93
N GLU A 225 14.41 0.51 -19.71
CA GLU A 225 13.68 1.73 -19.35
C GLU A 225 12.16 1.52 -19.45
N PHE A 226 11.43 1.93 -18.42
CA PHE A 226 10.00 2.14 -18.48
C PHE A 226 9.66 3.55 -19.00
N ALA A 227 10.46 4.54 -18.62
CA ALA A 227 10.33 5.92 -19.05
C ALA A 227 11.71 6.59 -19.11
N THR A 228 11.86 7.60 -19.98
CA THR A 228 13.08 8.39 -20.13
C THR A 228 13.44 9.16 -18.86
N LYS A 229 14.58 9.86 -18.84
CA LYS A 229 15.01 10.68 -17.70
C LYS A 229 15.08 9.87 -16.39
N ASN A 230 15.72 8.70 -16.44
CA ASN A 230 15.83 7.81 -15.29
C ASN A 230 14.46 7.51 -14.66
N ASN A 231 13.48 7.10 -15.47
CA ASN A 231 12.11 6.82 -15.06
C ASN A 231 11.43 7.99 -14.31
N GLY A 232 11.68 9.23 -14.75
CA GLY A 232 11.06 10.43 -14.22
C GLY A 232 11.82 11.13 -13.09
N PHE A 233 12.90 10.56 -12.59
CA PHE A 233 13.72 11.22 -11.56
C PHE A 233 14.56 12.39 -12.12
N GLY A 234 14.84 12.41 -13.42
CA GLY A 234 15.68 13.41 -14.07
C GLY A 234 14.94 14.65 -14.60
N GLY A 235 13.61 14.69 -14.52
CA GLY A 235 12.86 15.89 -14.94
C GLY A 235 11.44 15.63 -15.40
N LEU A 236 10.68 16.72 -15.51
CA LEU A 236 9.25 16.68 -15.89
C LEU A 236 9.02 16.42 -17.40
N ASP A 237 10.06 16.55 -18.21
CA ASP A 237 10.05 16.27 -19.65
C ASP A 237 10.23 14.77 -19.99
N THR A 238 9.98 13.93 -19.01
CA THR A 238 9.96 12.47 -19.12
C THR A 238 8.90 12.00 -20.11
N ARG A 239 9.21 10.91 -20.83
CA ARG A 239 8.29 10.22 -21.75
C ARG A 239 8.34 8.71 -21.50
N LEU A 240 7.21 8.04 -21.65
CA LEU A 240 7.10 6.59 -21.55
C LEU A 240 7.87 5.91 -22.69
N ALA A 241 8.46 4.75 -22.39
CA ALA A 241 9.32 4.02 -23.32
C ALA A 241 9.13 2.49 -23.25
N PHE A 242 8.01 2.00 -22.69
CA PHE A 242 7.77 0.57 -22.46
C PHE A 242 7.15 -0.17 -23.66
N ASN A 243 7.44 0.25 -24.88
CA ASN A 243 7.07 -0.44 -26.14
C ASN A 243 8.28 -0.92 -26.93
N THR A 244 9.38 -1.27 -26.24
CA THR A 244 10.57 -1.86 -26.84
C THR A 244 10.33 -3.30 -27.31
N PRO A 245 11.20 -3.91 -28.14
CA PRO A 245 11.07 -5.30 -28.55
C PRO A 245 10.94 -6.29 -27.37
N LEU A 246 11.61 -6.03 -26.24
CA LEU A 246 11.51 -6.88 -25.07
C LEU A 246 10.13 -6.79 -24.40
N HIS A 247 9.59 -5.59 -24.26
CA HIS A 247 8.22 -5.39 -23.76
C HIS A 247 7.18 -6.04 -24.68
N LEU A 248 7.31 -5.86 -26.00
CA LEU A 248 6.46 -6.53 -26.97
C LEU A 248 6.49 -8.04 -26.82
N ARG A 249 7.68 -8.66 -26.80
CA ARG A 249 7.87 -10.09 -26.58
C ARG A 249 7.15 -10.56 -25.31
N HIS A 250 7.27 -9.80 -24.22
CA HIS A 250 6.64 -10.18 -22.96
C HIS A 250 5.12 -10.10 -23.00
N ILE A 251 4.57 -9.03 -23.52
CA ILE A 251 3.12 -8.85 -23.61
C ILE A 251 2.49 -9.79 -24.64
N GLU A 252 3.19 -10.10 -25.73
CA GLU A 252 2.80 -11.16 -26.69
C GLU A 252 2.75 -12.54 -26.00
N ASN A 253 3.73 -12.85 -25.15
CA ASN A 253 3.72 -14.07 -24.34
C ASN A 253 2.49 -14.13 -23.43
N LEU A 254 2.16 -13.05 -22.71
CA LEU A 254 0.97 -12.99 -21.85
C LEU A 254 -0.33 -13.10 -22.67
N ALA A 255 -0.41 -12.44 -23.82
CA ALA A 255 -1.57 -12.53 -24.72
C ALA A 255 -1.76 -13.97 -25.24
N ASN A 256 -0.68 -14.64 -25.61
CA ASN A 256 -0.72 -16.05 -26.03
C ASN A 256 -1.13 -16.97 -24.88
N MET A 257 -0.63 -16.74 -23.67
CA MET A 257 -1.07 -17.47 -22.47
C MET A 257 -2.55 -17.26 -22.20
N SER A 258 -3.05 -16.03 -22.33
CA SER A 258 -4.48 -15.70 -22.17
C SER A 258 -5.33 -16.45 -23.20
N LYS A 259 -4.96 -16.37 -24.47
CA LYS A 259 -5.65 -17.08 -25.57
C LYS A 259 -5.70 -18.60 -25.35
N GLN A 260 -4.67 -19.17 -24.76
CA GLN A 260 -4.59 -20.59 -24.43
C GLN A 260 -5.27 -20.94 -23.09
N GLY A 261 -5.81 -19.98 -22.34
CA GLY A 261 -6.37 -20.18 -21.00
C GLY A 261 -5.33 -20.61 -19.95
N LEU A 262 -4.06 -20.27 -20.16
CA LEU A 262 -2.98 -20.45 -19.20
C LEU A 262 -2.87 -19.28 -18.23
N LEU A 263 -3.17 -18.07 -18.72
CA LEU A 263 -3.34 -16.85 -17.93
C LEU A 263 -4.83 -16.48 -17.93
N VAL A 264 -5.38 -16.24 -16.74
CA VAL A 264 -6.76 -15.79 -16.56
C VAL A 264 -6.74 -14.45 -15.85
N TYR A 265 -7.00 -13.38 -16.61
CA TYR A 265 -7.06 -12.03 -16.04
C TYR A 265 -8.33 -11.86 -15.20
N LYS A 266 -8.20 -11.39 -13.97
CA LYS A 266 -9.27 -11.31 -12.98
C LYS A 266 -9.69 -9.87 -12.64
N GLY A 267 -9.17 -8.88 -13.36
CA GLY A 267 -9.52 -7.48 -13.18
C GLY A 267 -8.34 -6.61 -12.71
N ARG A 268 -8.61 -5.33 -12.58
CA ARG A 268 -7.61 -4.29 -12.25
C ARG A 268 -7.20 -4.34 -10.79
N ALA A 269 -6.14 -3.62 -10.46
CA ALA A 269 -5.60 -3.48 -9.12
C ALA A 269 -5.40 -4.85 -8.46
N ASN A 270 -5.86 -5.02 -7.22
CA ASN A 270 -5.73 -6.24 -6.43
C ASN A 270 -6.91 -7.22 -6.58
N THR A 271 -7.73 -7.10 -7.61
CA THR A 271 -8.92 -7.96 -7.78
C THR A 271 -8.56 -9.44 -7.86
N ALA A 272 -7.41 -9.79 -8.46
CA ALA A 272 -6.94 -11.16 -8.57
C ALA A 272 -6.51 -11.79 -7.22
N ASP A 273 -6.22 -11.00 -6.20
CA ASP A 273 -5.68 -11.48 -4.92
C ASP A 273 -6.60 -12.51 -4.25
N ALA A 274 -7.91 -12.23 -4.26
CA ALA A 274 -8.90 -13.13 -3.66
C ALA A 274 -8.96 -14.51 -4.38
N THR A 275 -8.69 -14.55 -5.67
CA THR A 275 -8.72 -15.81 -6.45
C THR A 275 -7.52 -16.70 -6.17
N PHE A 276 -6.37 -16.11 -5.85
CA PHE A 276 -5.22 -16.87 -5.36
C PHE A 276 -5.45 -17.33 -3.91
N VAL A 277 -5.89 -16.46 -3.03
CA VAL A 277 -6.15 -16.78 -1.61
C VAL A 277 -7.19 -17.90 -1.46
N SER A 278 -8.21 -17.93 -2.28
CA SER A 278 -9.21 -19.01 -2.31
C SER A 278 -8.69 -20.35 -2.88
N GLY A 279 -7.55 -20.33 -3.60
CA GLY A 279 -7.02 -21.48 -4.32
C GLY A 279 -7.63 -21.68 -5.70
N GLU A 280 -8.47 -20.77 -6.19
CA GLU A 280 -9.01 -20.79 -7.56
C GLU A 280 -7.88 -20.68 -8.59
N CYS A 281 -6.94 -19.75 -8.39
CA CYS A 281 -5.76 -19.59 -9.21
C CYS A 281 -4.53 -20.23 -8.55
N ALA A 282 -3.79 -21.02 -9.31
CA ALA A 282 -2.68 -21.83 -8.80
C ALA A 282 -1.35 -21.05 -8.73
N MET A 283 -1.13 -20.09 -9.61
CA MET A 283 0.05 -19.21 -9.64
C MET A 283 -0.37 -17.75 -9.80
N MET A 284 0.39 -16.83 -9.24
CA MET A 284 0.11 -15.39 -9.36
C MET A 284 1.37 -14.54 -9.24
N THR A 285 1.54 -13.53 -10.11
CA THR A 285 2.41 -12.39 -9.81
C THR A 285 1.61 -11.32 -9.08
N GLY A 286 2.15 -10.80 -7.99
CA GLY A 286 1.46 -9.80 -7.17
C GLY A 286 2.34 -9.21 -6.09
N SER A 287 1.73 -8.48 -5.18
CA SER A 287 2.40 -7.82 -4.07
C SER A 287 2.91 -8.80 -3.03
N SER A 288 4.10 -8.56 -2.47
CA SER A 288 4.58 -9.26 -1.27
C SER A 288 3.62 -9.10 -0.08
N GLY A 289 2.88 -7.97 -0.01
CA GLY A 289 1.88 -7.70 1.03
C GLY A 289 0.64 -8.62 0.98
N LEU A 290 0.46 -9.41 -0.09
CA LEU A 290 -0.58 -10.43 -0.14
C LEU A 290 -0.38 -11.51 0.94
N TYR A 291 0.85 -11.68 1.43
CA TYR A 291 1.20 -12.65 2.47
C TYR A 291 0.25 -12.61 3.68
N ALA A 292 -0.15 -11.43 4.15
CA ALA A 292 -1.08 -11.29 5.27
C ALA A 292 -2.42 -12.02 5.01
N ASN A 293 -2.99 -11.82 3.83
CA ASN A 293 -4.27 -12.44 3.45
C ASN A 293 -4.12 -13.94 3.18
N VAL A 294 -3.03 -14.35 2.56
CA VAL A 294 -2.70 -15.77 2.33
C VAL A 294 -2.56 -16.48 3.67
N LYS A 295 -1.77 -15.95 4.60
CA LYS A 295 -1.55 -16.52 5.93
C LYS A 295 -2.84 -16.66 6.73
N LYS A 296 -3.75 -15.67 6.63
CA LYS A 296 -5.02 -15.65 7.36
C LYS A 296 -6.07 -16.61 6.75
N ASN A 297 -6.15 -16.69 5.43
CA ASN A 297 -7.34 -17.21 4.76
C ASN A 297 -7.09 -18.42 3.85
N ALA A 298 -5.87 -18.62 3.31
CA ALA A 298 -5.60 -19.74 2.41
C ALA A 298 -5.69 -21.10 3.14
N LYS A 299 -6.29 -22.07 2.46
CA LYS A 299 -6.46 -23.45 2.96
C LYS A 299 -5.50 -24.44 2.31
N PHE A 300 -4.45 -23.97 1.70
CA PHE A 300 -3.42 -24.72 1.02
C PHE A 300 -2.02 -24.24 1.43
N ALA A 301 -0.99 -25.05 1.17
CA ALA A 301 0.39 -24.66 1.37
C ALA A 301 0.81 -23.70 0.26
N ALA A 302 1.02 -22.43 0.60
CA ALA A 302 1.50 -21.41 -0.32
C ALA A 302 3.03 -21.33 -0.35
N GLY A 303 3.59 -20.97 -1.51
CA GLY A 303 4.97 -20.62 -1.69
C GLY A 303 5.16 -19.23 -2.27
N ILE A 304 6.30 -18.62 -1.99
CA ILE A 304 6.70 -17.32 -2.55
C ILE A 304 8.08 -17.52 -3.17
N THR A 305 8.27 -16.99 -4.38
CA THR A 305 9.57 -16.95 -5.05
C THR A 305 9.75 -15.63 -5.81
N ALA A 306 10.96 -15.40 -6.34
CA ALA A 306 11.27 -14.22 -7.12
C ALA A 306 10.44 -14.15 -8.41
N LEU A 307 10.31 -12.95 -8.97
CA LEU A 307 9.69 -12.77 -10.27
C LEU A 307 10.39 -13.60 -11.33
N PRO A 308 9.65 -14.20 -12.27
CA PRO A 308 10.23 -14.85 -13.44
C PRO A 308 10.96 -13.84 -14.33
N TYR A 309 11.99 -14.30 -15.02
CA TYR A 309 12.73 -13.49 -15.97
C TYR A 309 13.01 -14.25 -17.28
N TYR A 310 13.51 -13.55 -18.28
CA TYR A 310 14.02 -14.16 -19.51
C TYR A 310 15.53 -14.36 -19.39
N PRO A 311 16.03 -15.60 -19.34
CA PRO A 311 17.45 -15.88 -19.10
C PRO A 311 18.39 -15.45 -20.23
N ASP A 312 17.85 -15.23 -21.43
CA ASP A 312 18.58 -14.74 -22.59
C ASP A 312 18.72 -13.19 -22.62
N VAL A 313 18.15 -12.49 -21.64
CA VAL A 313 18.28 -11.02 -21.53
C VAL A 313 19.52 -10.67 -20.69
N PRO A 314 20.54 -10.02 -21.27
CA PRO A 314 21.74 -9.67 -20.53
C PRO A 314 21.46 -8.76 -19.34
N GLY A 315 22.03 -9.09 -18.19
CA GLY A 315 21.86 -8.32 -16.94
C GLY A 315 20.58 -8.60 -16.14
N ALA A 316 19.69 -9.48 -16.65
CA ALA A 316 18.56 -9.96 -15.88
C ALA A 316 18.95 -11.19 -15.01
N PRO A 317 18.39 -11.35 -13.80
CA PRO A 317 17.52 -10.40 -13.11
C PRO A 317 18.28 -9.30 -12.36
N GLN A 318 17.80 -8.05 -12.40
CA GLN A 318 18.39 -6.91 -11.70
C GLN A 318 17.79 -6.74 -10.30
N ASN A 319 16.99 -5.71 -10.03
CA ASN A 319 16.15 -5.54 -8.85
C ASN A 319 14.73 -5.19 -9.27
N THR A 320 13.77 -5.37 -8.38
CA THR A 320 12.39 -4.94 -8.57
C THR A 320 12.20 -3.51 -8.08
N VAL A 321 11.12 -2.85 -8.49
CA VAL A 321 10.72 -1.54 -7.97
C VAL A 321 9.81 -1.68 -6.76
N ILE A 322 9.80 -0.64 -5.92
CA ILE A 322 8.85 -0.60 -4.80
C ILE A 322 7.42 -0.44 -5.30
N GLY A 323 6.50 -0.93 -4.51
CA GLY A 323 5.09 -0.62 -4.52
C GLY A 323 4.63 -0.28 -3.12
N GLY A 324 3.31 -0.31 -2.90
CA GLY A 324 2.73 0.02 -1.62
C GLY A 324 2.61 1.52 -1.41
N ALA A 325 2.79 2.01 -0.18
CA ALA A 325 2.46 3.39 0.12
C ALA A 325 3.35 4.01 1.22
N SER A 326 3.31 5.33 1.28
CA SER A 326 3.84 6.15 2.37
C SER A 326 2.74 6.98 3.02
N LEU A 327 3.02 7.52 4.19
CA LEU A 327 2.12 8.39 4.94
C LEU A 327 2.51 9.86 4.73
N TRP A 328 1.58 10.62 4.21
CA TRP A 328 1.72 12.05 3.95
C TRP A 328 1.02 12.85 5.02
N VAL A 329 1.69 13.88 5.53
CA VAL A 329 1.08 14.81 6.50
C VAL A 329 0.42 15.94 5.75
N MET A 330 -0.89 16.10 5.93
CA MET A 330 -1.63 17.18 5.28
C MET A 330 -1.46 18.50 6.01
N SER A 331 -1.36 19.59 5.25
CA SER A 331 -1.21 20.93 5.81
C SER A 331 -2.52 21.47 6.43
N GLY A 332 -2.42 22.65 7.09
CA GLY A 332 -3.58 23.34 7.69
C GLY A 332 -4.02 22.78 9.04
N LYS A 333 -3.15 22.03 9.74
CA LYS A 333 -3.41 21.48 11.07
C LYS A 333 -2.75 22.31 12.16
N LYS A 334 -3.24 22.20 13.40
CA LYS A 334 -2.67 22.89 14.56
C LYS A 334 -1.39 22.22 15.05
N THR A 335 -0.53 22.97 15.70
CA THR A 335 0.74 22.45 16.25
C THR A 335 0.57 21.23 17.15
N PRO A 336 -0.41 21.15 18.08
CA PRO A 336 -0.61 19.95 18.88
C PRO A 336 -0.97 18.72 18.03
N GLU A 337 -1.74 18.89 16.94
CA GLU A 337 -2.11 17.80 16.05
C GLU A 337 -0.88 17.27 15.29
N TYR A 338 0.00 18.15 14.80
CA TYR A 338 1.28 17.75 14.20
C TYR A 338 2.20 17.01 15.17
N LYS A 339 2.22 17.40 16.45
CA LYS A 339 2.95 16.66 17.48
C LYS A 339 2.42 15.23 17.64
N GLY A 340 1.11 15.05 17.62
CA GLY A 340 0.49 13.72 17.66
C GLY A 340 0.87 12.87 16.43
N VAL A 341 0.87 13.45 15.23
CA VAL A 341 1.34 12.79 14.02
C VAL A 341 2.80 12.35 14.15
N ALA A 342 3.68 13.23 14.61
CA ALA A 342 5.10 12.93 14.78
C ALA A 342 5.36 11.80 15.78
N LEU A 343 4.66 11.78 16.91
CA LEU A 343 4.79 10.72 17.91
C LEU A 343 4.29 9.39 17.37
N PHE A 344 3.21 9.38 16.62
CA PHE A 344 2.74 8.17 15.93
C PHE A 344 3.75 7.67 14.89
N PHE A 345 4.33 8.56 14.09
CA PHE A 345 5.37 8.18 13.13
C PHE A 345 6.63 7.65 13.81
N ASN A 346 7.02 8.25 14.94
CA ASN A 346 8.12 7.73 15.75
C ASN A 346 7.82 6.32 16.31
N TYR A 347 6.58 6.05 16.73
CA TYR A 347 6.13 4.72 17.14
C TYR A 347 6.25 3.72 15.97
N LEU A 348 5.75 4.07 14.78
CA LEU A 348 5.83 3.20 13.59
C LEU A 348 7.29 2.91 13.17
N ALA A 349 8.23 3.81 13.44
CA ALA A 349 9.65 3.67 13.10
C ALA A 349 10.44 2.83 14.11
N GLN A 350 9.88 2.47 15.26
CA GLN A 350 10.54 1.58 16.21
C GLN A 350 10.86 0.23 15.56
N ALA A 351 12.05 -0.29 15.83
CA ALA A 351 12.53 -1.50 15.16
C ALA A 351 11.62 -2.71 15.40
N GLU A 352 11.08 -2.82 16.61
CA GLU A 352 10.16 -3.88 17.02
C GLU A 352 8.83 -3.78 16.27
N VAL A 353 8.25 -2.57 16.20
CA VAL A 353 6.97 -2.31 15.51
C VAL A 353 7.11 -2.56 14.01
N ALA A 354 8.18 -2.05 13.40
CA ALA A 354 8.44 -2.22 11.97
C ALA A 354 8.79 -3.68 11.62
N SER A 355 9.54 -4.40 12.46
CA SER A 355 9.84 -5.82 12.29
C SER A 355 8.57 -6.67 12.42
N GLU A 356 7.73 -6.41 13.41
CA GLU A 356 6.46 -7.13 13.58
C GLU A 356 5.48 -6.88 12.44
N SER A 357 5.41 -5.62 11.96
CA SER A 357 4.66 -5.26 10.77
C SER A 357 5.11 -6.05 9.55
N HIS A 358 6.42 -6.14 9.30
CA HIS A 358 6.99 -6.97 8.22
C HIS A 358 6.58 -8.45 8.33
N LYS A 359 6.81 -9.07 9.47
CA LYS A 359 6.50 -10.49 9.72
C LYS A 359 5.01 -10.81 9.56
N ARG A 360 4.16 -9.85 9.89
CA ARG A 360 2.71 -10.01 9.82
C ARG A 360 2.17 -9.82 8.41
N THR A 361 2.73 -8.88 7.66
CA THR A 361 2.12 -8.39 6.41
C THR A 361 2.82 -8.87 5.14
N GLY A 362 4.12 -9.16 5.20
CA GLY A 362 4.96 -9.39 4.02
C GLY A 362 5.38 -8.10 3.30
N TYR A 363 5.03 -6.91 3.82
CA TYR A 363 5.63 -5.66 3.40
C TYR A 363 7.12 -5.64 3.77
N LEU A 364 7.92 -4.83 3.09
CA LEU A 364 9.35 -4.69 3.39
C LEU A 364 9.57 -4.16 4.82
N PRO A 365 10.61 -4.59 5.53
CA PRO A 365 11.05 -3.93 6.74
C PRO A 365 11.65 -2.57 6.33
N VAL A 366 10.87 -1.49 6.50
CA VAL A 366 11.23 -0.17 5.93
C VAL A 366 12.47 0.45 6.56
N THR A 367 12.91 -0.02 7.75
CA THR A 367 14.15 0.43 8.41
C THR A 367 15.20 -0.66 8.45
N LYS A 368 16.48 -0.27 8.43
CA LYS A 368 17.63 -1.18 8.57
C LYS A 368 17.61 -1.96 9.88
N ALA A 369 17.19 -1.29 10.97
CA ALA A 369 17.08 -1.91 12.30
C ALA A 369 15.98 -3.00 12.33
N ALA A 370 14.84 -2.75 11.71
CA ALA A 370 13.75 -3.73 11.61
C ALA A 370 14.18 -4.96 10.79
N PHE A 371 14.92 -4.76 9.69
CA PHE A 371 15.47 -5.87 8.91
C PHE A 371 16.42 -6.73 9.74
N ALA A 372 17.41 -6.11 10.40
CA ALA A 372 18.38 -6.82 11.23
C ALA A 372 17.69 -7.58 12.40
N LEU A 373 16.67 -6.96 13.02
CA LEU A 373 15.90 -7.61 14.08
C LEU A 373 15.11 -8.81 13.57
N THR A 374 14.48 -8.71 12.39
CA THR A 374 13.76 -9.82 11.76
C THR A 374 14.69 -10.97 11.41
N GLU A 375 15.85 -10.69 10.83
CA GLU A 375 16.86 -11.68 10.49
C GLU A 375 17.36 -12.41 11.73
N LYS A 376 17.73 -11.65 12.79
CA LYS A 376 18.17 -12.18 14.07
C LYS A 376 17.13 -13.08 14.75
N SER A 377 15.84 -12.80 14.55
CA SER A 377 14.75 -13.60 15.13
C SER A 377 14.61 -15.00 14.51
N GLY A 378 15.31 -15.31 13.42
CA GLY A 378 15.17 -16.56 12.67
C GLY A 378 13.88 -16.68 11.85
N PHE A 379 13.11 -15.59 11.71
CA PHE A 379 11.80 -15.58 11.03
C PHE A 379 11.86 -16.18 9.62
N TYR A 380 12.85 -15.80 8.82
CA TYR A 380 12.98 -16.25 7.43
C TYR A 380 13.25 -17.76 7.32
N LYS A 381 13.96 -18.34 8.28
CA LYS A 381 14.19 -19.80 8.34
C LYS A 381 12.90 -20.56 8.61
N LEU A 382 12.04 -20.00 9.47
CA LEU A 382 10.75 -20.59 9.84
C LEU A 382 9.65 -20.33 8.80
N ASN A 383 9.81 -19.29 7.96
CA ASN A 383 8.86 -18.88 6.94
C ASN A 383 9.56 -18.69 5.59
N PRO A 384 9.99 -19.80 4.92
CA PRO A 384 10.73 -19.74 3.66
C PRO A 384 9.99 -18.97 2.58
N GLY A 385 10.71 -18.12 1.86
CA GLY A 385 10.20 -17.27 0.78
C GLY A 385 9.73 -15.87 1.23
N THR A 386 9.60 -15.61 2.54
CA THR A 386 9.25 -14.28 3.04
C THR A 386 10.41 -13.28 2.95
N ASP A 387 11.63 -13.76 2.75
CA ASP A 387 12.84 -12.98 2.48
C ASP A 387 12.96 -12.54 1.01
N VAL A 388 12.22 -13.16 0.09
CA VAL A 388 12.32 -12.91 -1.36
C VAL A 388 12.10 -11.44 -1.69
N ALA A 389 11.10 -10.80 -1.09
CA ALA A 389 10.83 -9.39 -1.34
C ALA A 389 12.04 -8.49 -1.01
N VAL A 390 12.71 -8.77 0.11
CA VAL A 390 13.90 -8.01 0.53
C VAL A 390 15.08 -8.31 -0.39
N THR A 391 15.34 -9.60 -0.65
CA THR A 391 16.48 -10.03 -1.47
C THR A 391 16.42 -9.50 -2.92
N GLN A 392 15.22 -9.37 -3.48
CA GLN A 392 15.03 -8.72 -4.78
C GLN A 392 15.36 -7.22 -4.74
N MET A 393 14.94 -6.51 -3.68
CA MET A 393 15.12 -5.07 -3.56
C MET A 393 16.55 -4.63 -3.27
N ILE A 394 17.34 -5.45 -2.56
CA ILE A 394 18.73 -5.11 -2.21
C ILE A 394 19.75 -5.45 -3.30
N ARG A 395 19.32 -6.04 -4.42
CA ARG A 395 20.18 -6.23 -5.60
C ARG A 395 20.69 -4.90 -6.11
N LYS A 396 21.78 -4.94 -6.92
CA LYS A 396 22.38 -3.72 -7.49
C LYS A 396 21.33 -2.92 -8.26
N THR A 397 21.10 -1.69 -7.83
CA THR A 397 20.19 -0.75 -8.48
C THR A 397 20.91 0.02 -9.60
N THR A 398 20.21 0.26 -10.70
CA THR A 398 20.65 1.10 -11.81
C THR A 398 19.68 2.28 -11.99
N ASP A 399 20.00 3.21 -12.91
CA ASP A 399 19.07 4.30 -13.25
C ASP A 399 17.75 3.80 -13.86
N LYS A 400 17.74 2.59 -14.45
CA LYS A 400 16.56 1.95 -15.02
C LYS A 400 15.72 1.16 -13.99
N SER A 401 16.29 0.86 -12.83
CA SER A 401 15.66 -0.01 -11.82
C SER A 401 15.47 0.61 -10.43
N ARG A 402 15.82 1.90 -10.27
CA ARG A 402 15.70 2.59 -8.98
C ARG A 402 14.27 2.93 -8.55
N GLY A 403 13.30 2.77 -9.43
CA GLY A 403 11.89 3.13 -9.26
C GLY A 403 11.35 3.91 -10.45
N ILE A 404 10.07 4.26 -10.39
CA ILE A 404 9.38 5.02 -11.45
C ILE A 404 8.59 6.13 -10.76
N ARG A 405 8.91 7.41 -11.06
CA ARG A 405 8.33 8.57 -10.39
C ARG A 405 7.81 9.59 -11.41
N LEU A 406 6.58 9.37 -11.86
CA LEU A 406 5.93 10.13 -12.94
C LEU A 406 4.77 10.96 -12.41
N GLY A 407 4.57 12.14 -12.99
CA GLY A 407 3.35 12.93 -12.75
C GLY A 407 2.13 12.29 -13.40
N ASN A 408 0.94 12.50 -12.83
CA ASN A 408 -0.31 11.87 -13.29
C ASN A 408 -0.20 10.34 -13.49
N PHE A 409 0.66 9.68 -12.71
CA PHE A 409 0.95 8.27 -12.95
C PHE A 409 -0.26 7.36 -12.65
N VAL A 410 -1.16 7.78 -11.77
CA VAL A 410 -2.45 7.09 -11.56
C VAL A 410 -3.21 6.98 -12.88
N GLN A 411 -3.33 8.08 -13.62
CA GLN A 411 -4.01 8.11 -14.92
C GLN A 411 -3.25 7.30 -15.98
N VAL A 412 -1.91 7.32 -15.95
CA VAL A 412 -1.08 6.49 -16.83
C VAL A 412 -1.33 5.01 -16.58
N ARG A 413 -1.38 4.56 -15.30
CA ARG A 413 -1.72 3.16 -14.98
C ARG A 413 -3.14 2.78 -15.45
N THR A 414 -4.12 3.66 -15.28
CA THR A 414 -5.47 3.42 -15.81
C THR A 414 -5.44 3.18 -17.33
N ILE A 415 -4.69 3.99 -18.08
CA ILE A 415 -4.52 3.82 -19.53
C ILE A 415 -3.83 2.49 -19.85
N ILE A 416 -2.78 2.13 -19.13
CA ILE A 416 -2.10 0.84 -19.30
C ILE A 416 -3.07 -0.32 -19.03
N ASP A 417 -3.84 -0.27 -17.95
CA ASP A 417 -4.82 -1.32 -17.61
C ASP A 417 -5.86 -1.47 -18.73
N GLU A 418 -6.38 -0.36 -19.28
CA GLU A 418 -7.31 -0.39 -20.42
C GLU A 418 -6.72 -1.06 -21.64
N GLU A 419 -5.49 -0.73 -22.00
CA GLU A 419 -4.84 -1.32 -23.18
C GLU A 419 -4.47 -2.80 -22.94
N MET A 420 -4.03 -3.16 -21.74
CA MET A 420 -3.78 -4.55 -21.37
C MET A 420 -5.06 -5.40 -21.43
N GLU A 421 -6.19 -4.87 -21.02
CA GLU A 421 -7.50 -5.54 -21.16
C GLU A 421 -7.87 -5.77 -22.63
N GLN A 422 -7.59 -4.83 -23.53
CA GLN A 422 -7.82 -5.01 -24.96
C GLN A 422 -6.88 -6.09 -25.56
N ILE A 423 -5.61 -6.11 -25.12
CA ILE A 423 -4.63 -7.10 -25.58
C ILE A 423 -5.00 -8.50 -25.09
N LEU A 424 -5.22 -8.66 -23.79
CA LEU A 424 -5.55 -9.97 -23.19
C LEU A 424 -6.91 -10.50 -23.66
N GLY A 425 -7.84 -9.61 -23.97
CA GLY A 425 -9.14 -9.92 -24.59
C GLY A 425 -9.08 -10.19 -26.09
N GLY A 426 -7.89 -10.12 -26.72
CA GLY A 426 -7.68 -10.39 -28.16
C GLY A 426 -8.24 -9.33 -29.11
N LYS A 427 -8.57 -8.13 -28.62
CA LYS A 427 -9.10 -7.01 -29.43
C LYS A 427 -8.00 -6.16 -30.05
N LYS A 428 -6.79 -6.18 -29.48
CA LYS A 428 -5.59 -5.53 -29.98
C LYS A 428 -4.40 -6.48 -29.92
N THR A 429 -3.46 -6.29 -30.81
CA THR A 429 -2.14 -6.90 -30.71
C THR A 429 -1.36 -6.25 -29.57
N ALA A 430 -0.33 -6.90 -29.04
CA ALA A 430 0.56 -6.32 -28.05
C ALA A 430 1.17 -5.00 -28.54
N LYS A 431 1.56 -4.92 -29.81
CA LYS A 431 2.12 -3.72 -30.41
C LYS A 431 1.12 -2.57 -30.41
N GLU A 432 -0.09 -2.78 -30.93
CA GLU A 432 -1.14 -1.75 -30.98
C GLU A 432 -1.49 -1.22 -29.58
N GLY A 433 -1.63 -2.12 -28.61
CA GLY A 433 -1.96 -1.73 -27.24
C GLY A 433 -0.83 -0.99 -26.52
N LEU A 434 0.42 -1.47 -26.62
CA LEU A 434 1.56 -0.78 -26.00
C LEU A 434 1.85 0.58 -26.65
N ASP A 435 1.76 0.70 -27.96
CA ASP A 435 1.93 1.98 -28.67
C ASP A 435 0.83 2.97 -28.27
N ALA A 436 -0.42 2.51 -28.16
CA ALA A 436 -1.55 3.33 -27.69
C ALA A 436 -1.35 3.77 -26.23
N ALA A 437 -0.90 2.86 -25.35
CA ALA A 437 -0.63 3.18 -23.95
C ALA A 437 0.49 4.23 -23.81
N VAL A 438 1.57 4.11 -24.56
CA VAL A 438 2.67 5.08 -24.59
C VAL A 438 2.20 6.44 -25.11
N LEU A 439 1.44 6.47 -26.20
CA LEU A 439 0.92 7.71 -26.78
C LEU A 439 0.00 8.44 -25.79
N ARG A 440 -1.05 7.76 -25.34
CA ARG A 440 -2.05 8.31 -24.41
C ARG A 440 -1.44 8.69 -23.06
N GLY A 441 -0.54 7.87 -22.54
CA GLY A 441 0.17 8.12 -21.29
C GLY A 441 1.09 9.33 -21.38
N ASN A 442 1.76 9.54 -22.50
CA ASN A 442 2.59 10.71 -22.73
C ASN A 442 1.80 12.02 -22.75
N GLU A 443 0.54 12.01 -23.20
CA GLU A 443 -0.35 13.17 -23.07
C GLU A 443 -0.58 13.54 -21.59
N GLN A 444 -0.69 12.55 -20.69
CA GLN A 444 -0.84 12.80 -19.25
C GLN A 444 0.44 13.42 -18.67
N LEU A 445 1.60 12.91 -19.07
CA LEU A 445 2.89 13.47 -18.66
C LEU A 445 3.08 14.91 -19.14
N GLU A 446 2.70 15.22 -20.37
CA GLU A 446 2.75 16.58 -20.92
C GLU A 446 1.81 17.55 -20.18
N ARG A 447 0.59 17.12 -19.85
CA ARG A 447 -0.35 17.90 -19.03
C ARG A 447 0.25 18.23 -17.67
N PHE A 448 0.85 17.22 -17.02
CA PHE A 448 1.52 17.40 -15.73
C PHE A 448 2.73 18.34 -15.85
N GLN A 449 3.56 18.16 -16.87
CA GLN A 449 4.70 19.01 -17.15
C GLN A 449 4.26 20.47 -17.34
N LYS A 450 3.23 20.73 -18.16
CA LYS A 450 2.71 22.10 -18.41
C LYS A 450 2.18 22.75 -17.13
N ALA A 451 1.47 21.99 -16.30
CA ALA A 451 0.89 22.48 -15.05
C ALA A 451 1.93 22.76 -13.95
N ASN A 452 3.13 22.16 -14.03
CA ASN A 452 4.16 22.21 -13.00
C ASN A 452 5.50 22.80 -13.48
N LYS A 453 5.56 23.36 -14.69
CA LYS A 453 6.69 24.20 -15.09
C LYS A 453 6.72 25.44 -14.23
N VAL A 454 7.84 25.65 -13.54
CA VAL A 454 8.15 26.86 -12.77
C VAL A 454 8.70 27.91 -13.73
#